data_77d630e177be327fd8bfc9049399501c
#
_entry.id   77d630e177be327fd8bfc9049399501c
#
_cell.length_a   1.000
_cell.length_b   1.000
_cell.length_c   1.000
_cell.angle_alpha   90.00
_cell.angle_beta   90.00
_cell.angle_gamma   90.00
#
_symmetry.space_group_name_H-M   'P 1'
#
loop_
_entity.id
_entity.type
_entity.pdbx_description
1 polymer ?
#
loop_
_entity_poly.entity_id
_entity_poly.type
_entity_poly.pdbx_seq_one_letter_code
_entity_poly.pdbx_strand_id
1 'polypeptide(L)'
;MTQVESWRKVYSDVVGEKVSLDLNIFSDNYDEIIFFGCGSSYNLSQSASFFTKSLLDGRSCFTLPSSELLINTDIYINKDKKYLIVGFSRSGETTESINVVKLLKDRQNVTSFTFSCKEGSTISKFSDYHFICKGAAEKSIVMTVSFSSMLIAYCLMLTKLLNNKDMLNEFKNLSNYLGENISKLFDDVEYYIDKNNFSSYFVVGSGFNYGLAVEADLKMKEMSQTPSYSYHLYEFNHGPKSLINKESLCLILTLSKSLFKTEEIIKEILNLGSKVLLVGSKDISIVDSKNIDYLLSDSNFKFDIIKSFINIPIFQILAYIKTIKKNLNPDKPKNLDYTMVI
;
A
#
# COMPACT_ATOMS: atom_id res chain seq x y z
N MET A 1 -11.81 -14.71 -5.95
CA MET A 1 -10.73 -15.15 -5.05
C MET A 1 -10.66 -14.17 -3.90
N THR A 2 -10.61 -14.63 -2.67
CA THR A 2 -10.46 -13.80 -1.48
C THR A 2 -9.03 -13.25 -1.36
N GLN A 3 -8.83 -12.24 -0.52
CA GLN A 3 -7.50 -11.69 -0.27
C GLN A 3 -6.53 -12.74 0.28
N VAL A 4 -6.99 -13.58 1.19
CA VAL A 4 -6.21 -14.68 1.78
C VAL A 4 -5.77 -15.69 0.71
N GLU A 5 -6.69 -16.13 -0.17
CA GLU A 5 -6.39 -17.06 -1.26
C GLU A 5 -5.40 -16.45 -2.26
N SER A 6 -5.56 -15.15 -2.57
CA SER A 6 -4.66 -14.44 -3.47
C SER A 6 -3.25 -14.35 -2.89
N TRP A 7 -3.11 -14.03 -1.59
CA TRP A 7 -1.81 -13.98 -0.92
C TRP A 7 -1.10 -15.34 -0.89
N ARG A 8 -1.85 -16.42 -0.60
CA ARG A 8 -1.31 -17.81 -0.67
C ARG A 8 -0.82 -18.16 -2.07
N LYS A 9 -1.61 -17.79 -3.08
CA LYS A 9 -1.24 -18.04 -4.47
C LYS A 9 0.00 -17.26 -4.87
N VAL A 10 0.08 -15.98 -4.56
CA VAL A 10 1.26 -15.14 -4.84
C VAL A 10 2.51 -15.72 -4.16
N TYR A 11 2.40 -16.13 -2.89
CA TYR A 11 3.49 -16.80 -2.19
C TYR A 11 3.95 -18.06 -2.95
N SER A 12 3.01 -18.93 -3.34
CA SER A 12 3.31 -20.14 -4.09
C SER A 12 3.94 -19.86 -5.46
N ASP A 13 3.50 -18.80 -6.15
CA ASP A 13 4.00 -18.44 -7.48
C ASP A 13 5.44 -17.88 -7.40
N VAL A 14 5.73 -17.03 -6.42
CA VAL A 14 7.04 -16.40 -6.26
C VAL A 14 8.07 -17.33 -5.60
N VAL A 15 7.71 -17.98 -4.49
CA VAL A 15 8.65 -18.77 -3.68
C VAL A 15 8.78 -20.18 -4.22
N GLY A 16 7.69 -20.77 -4.74
CA GLY A 16 7.63 -22.12 -5.28
C GLY A 16 8.18 -22.28 -6.70
N GLU A 17 8.89 -21.28 -7.23
CA GLU A 17 9.55 -21.32 -8.55
C GLU A 17 8.64 -21.63 -9.75
N LYS A 18 7.34 -21.41 -9.59
CA LYS A 18 6.37 -21.61 -10.68
C LYS A 18 6.46 -20.53 -11.77
N VAL A 19 7.18 -19.45 -11.49
CA VAL A 19 7.44 -18.35 -12.42
C VAL A 19 8.95 -18.25 -12.58
N SER A 20 9.43 -18.47 -13.79
CA SER A 20 10.84 -18.23 -14.15
C SER A 20 11.05 -16.72 -14.24
N LEU A 21 11.41 -16.11 -13.13
CA LEU A 21 11.83 -14.72 -13.07
C LEU A 21 13.31 -14.68 -12.76
N ASP A 22 14.07 -13.98 -13.60
CA ASP A 22 15.43 -13.64 -13.24
C ASP A 22 15.38 -12.52 -12.19
N LEU A 23 15.40 -12.91 -10.91
CA LEU A 23 15.41 -11.96 -9.82
C LEU A 23 16.72 -11.17 -9.71
N ASN A 24 17.79 -11.61 -10.43
CA ASN A 24 19.06 -10.90 -10.45
C ASN A 24 18.92 -9.48 -11.01
N ILE A 25 17.83 -9.20 -11.73
CA ILE A 25 17.49 -7.83 -12.15
C ILE A 25 17.54 -6.80 -11.00
N PHE A 26 17.17 -7.19 -9.78
CA PHE A 26 17.25 -6.29 -8.62
C PHE A 26 18.65 -6.22 -8.01
N SER A 27 19.55 -7.15 -8.37
CA SER A 27 20.95 -7.16 -7.92
C SER A 27 21.88 -6.41 -8.88
N ASP A 28 21.43 -6.11 -10.10
CA ASP A 28 22.22 -5.37 -11.07
C ASP A 28 22.57 -3.96 -10.55
N ASN A 29 23.69 -3.43 -11.03
CA ASN A 29 24.15 -2.10 -10.64
C ASN A 29 23.34 -1.00 -11.32
N TYR A 30 22.18 -0.67 -10.73
CA TYR A 30 21.45 0.54 -11.05
C TYR A 30 21.87 1.66 -10.11
N ASP A 31 22.03 2.86 -10.66
CA ASP A 31 22.27 4.07 -9.87
C ASP A 31 21.00 4.48 -9.12
N GLU A 32 19.84 4.29 -9.73
CA GLU A 32 18.55 4.68 -9.17
C GLU A 32 17.44 3.66 -9.51
N ILE A 33 16.53 3.47 -8.57
CA ILE A 33 15.31 2.67 -8.77
C ILE A 33 14.12 3.62 -8.66
N ILE A 34 13.33 3.73 -9.74
CA ILE A 34 12.15 4.59 -9.80
C ILE A 34 10.89 3.73 -9.78
N PHE A 35 10.06 3.93 -8.76
CA PHE A 35 8.76 3.28 -8.65
C PHE A 35 7.69 4.17 -9.25
N PHE A 36 6.74 3.60 -10.01
CA PHE A 36 5.68 4.40 -10.62
C PHE A 36 4.34 3.67 -10.69
N GLY A 37 3.27 4.44 -10.81
CA GLY A 37 1.90 3.96 -10.93
C GLY A 37 0.90 5.12 -10.98
N CYS A 38 -0.39 4.80 -11.01
CA CYS A 38 -1.50 5.76 -10.94
C CYS A 38 -2.47 5.36 -9.82
N GLY A 39 -2.99 6.32 -9.06
CA GLY A 39 -3.94 6.06 -7.97
C GLY A 39 -3.42 5.04 -6.96
N SER A 40 -4.19 3.98 -6.66
CA SER A 40 -3.77 2.90 -5.75
C SER A 40 -2.43 2.27 -6.14
N SER A 41 -2.13 2.17 -7.44
CA SER A 41 -0.83 1.66 -7.91
C SER A 41 0.33 2.59 -7.56
N TYR A 42 0.11 3.91 -7.58
CA TYR A 42 1.09 4.88 -7.09
C TYR A 42 1.26 4.79 -5.56
N ASN A 43 0.18 4.64 -4.81
CA ASN A 43 0.23 4.46 -3.36
C ASN A 43 0.99 3.19 -2.96
N LEU A 44 0.76 2.08 -3.69
CA LEU A 44 1.51 0.85 -3.57
C LEU A 44 3.01 1.07 -3.82
N SER A 45 3.35 1.83 -4.87
CA SER A 45 4.72 2.16 -5.23
C SER A 45 5.47 2.85 -4.09
N GLN A 46 4.81 3.69 -3.30
CA GLN A 46 5.43 4.35 -2.14
C GLN A 46 5.86 3.35 -1.07
N SER A 47 4.99 2.38 -0.74
CA SER A 47 5.33 1.30 0.21
C SER A 47 6.44 0.40 -0.34
N ALA A 48 6.39 0.04 -1.62
CA ALA A 48 7.41 -0.78 -2.28
C ALA A 48 8.78 -0.08 -2.30
N SER A 49 8.82 1.21 -2.61
CA SER A 49 10.05 2.02 -2.58
C SER A 49 10.67 2.05 -1.19
N PHE A 50 9.85 2.27 -0.14
CA PHE A 50 10.34 2.23 1.23
C PHE A 50 10.88 0.86 1.62
N PHE A 51 10.17 -0.22 1.24
CA PHE A 51 10.62 -1.59 1.49
C PHE A 51 12.01 -1.83 0.87
N THR A 52 12.20 -1.38 -0.36
CA THR A 52 13.49 -1.49 -1.07
C THR A 52 14.59 -0.75 -0.33
N LYS A 53 14.35 0.52 0.04
CA LYS A 53 15.32 1.31 0.83
C LYS A 53 15.68 0.67 2.17
N SER A 54 14.73 -0.03 2.79
CA SER A 54 14.96 -0.67 4.08
C SER A 54 15.82 -1.94 4.02
N LEU A 55 15.93 -2.54 2.82
CA LEU A 55 16.64 -3.81 2.62
C LEU A 55 17.89 -3.68 1.75
N LEU A 56 17.90 -2.74 0.79
CA LEU A 56 19.04 -2.49 -0.10
C LEU A 56 19.75 -1.22 0.36
N ASP A 57 20.73 -1.39 1.23
CA ASP A 57 21.49 -0.29 1.81
C ASP A 57 22.22 0.52 0.69
N GLY A 58 22.17 1.85 0.81
CA GLY A 58 22.83 2.78 -0.12
C GLY A 58 22.14 2.93 -1.49
N ARG A 59 21.05 2.22 -1.79
CA ARG A 59 20.35 2.37 -3.08
C ARG A 59 19.45 3.61 -3.10
N SER A 60 19.63 4.44 -4.13
CA SER A 60 18.71 5.56 -4.39
C SER A 60 17.37 5.01 -4.94
N CYS A 61 16.31 5.19 -4.19
CA CYS A 61 14.96 4.78 -4.58
C CYS A 61 13.97 5.91 -4.35
N PHE A 62 13.11 6.20 -5.30
CA PHE A 62 12.03 7.16 -5.13
C PHE A 62 10.81 6.79 -5.98
N THR A 63 9.72 7.51 -5.78
CA THR A 63 8.42 7.17 -6.34
C THR A 63 7.86 8.37 -7.09
N LEU A 64 7.33 8.16 -8.28
CA LEU A 64 6.68 9.18 -9.10
C LEU A 64 5.29 8.70 -9.56
N PRO A 65 4.30 9.59 -9.64
CA PRO A 65 3.12 9.31 -10.46
C PRO A 65 3.54 9.00 -11.90
N SER A 66 2.84 8.09 -12.59
CA SER A 66 3.16 7.78 -13.99
C SER A 66 3.13 9.01 -14.89
N SER A 67 2.16 9.91 -14.66
CA SER A 67 2.07 11.17 -15.39
C SER A 67 3.27 12.09 -15.20
N GLU A 68 3.80 12.17 -13.97
CA GLU A 68 4.98 12.97 -13.67
C GLU A 68 6.22 12.44 -14.38
N LEU A 69 6.45 11.13 -14.29
CA LEU A 69 7.57 10.48 -14.99
C LEU A 69 7.45 10.61 -16.51
N LEU A 70 6.21 10.55 -17.05
CA LEU A 70 5.96 10.68 -18.48
C LEU A 70 6.23 12.11 -18.98
N ILE A 71 5.73 13.12 -18.29
CA ILE A 71 5.81 14.52 -18.71
C ILE A 71 7.24 15.08 -18.54
N ASN A 72 7.88 14.72 -17.45
CA ASN A 72 9.17 15.26 -17.04
C ASN A 72 10.31 14.22 -17.14
N THR A 73 10.20 13.29 -18.09
CA THR A 73 11.15 12.17 -18.26
C THR A 73 12.61 12.63 -18.26
N ASP A 74 12.95 13.67 -19.00
CA ASP A 74 14.35 14.14 -19.15
C ASP A 74 14.90 14.83 -17.88
N ILE A 75 14.04 15.17 -16.92
CA ILE A 75 14.46 15.65 -15.60
C ILE A 75 14.87 14.45 -14.72
N TYR A 76 14.15 13.33 -14.82
CA TYR A 76 14.35 12.17 -13.97
C TYR A 76 15.32 11.12 -14.53
N ILE A 77 15.39 11.00 -15.85
CA ILE A 77 16.22 9.99 -16.55
C ILE A 77 17.44 10.63 -17.20
N ASN A 78 18.56 10.60 -16.50
CA ASN A 78 19.84 11.06 -17.03
C ASN A 78 20.50 9.95 -17.87
N LYS A 79 21.03 10.30 -19.04
CA LYS A 79 21.71 9.35 -19.95
C LYS A 79 22.96 8.67 -19.35
N ASP A 80 23.59 9.32 -18.38
CA ASP A 80 24.85 8.85 -17.76
C ASP A 80 24.62 7.97 -16.53
N LYS A 81 23.37 7.71 -16.16
CA LYS A 81 22.97 6.83 -15.04
C LYS A 81 22.17 5.63 -15.53
N LYS A 82 22.25 4.52 -14.81
CA LYS A 82 21.44 3.32 -15.04
C LYS A 82 20.23 3.28 -14.12
N TYR A 83 19.08 2.97 -14.68
CA TYR A 83 17.80 2.96 -13.95
C TYR A 83 17.12 1.60 -14.02
N LEU A 84 16.55 1.18 -12.89
CA LEU A 84 15.47 0.22 -12.86
C LEU A 84 14.16 0.98 -12.61
N ILE A 85 13.22 0.90 -13.55
CA ILE A 85 11.88 1.43 -13.34
C ILE A 85 10.92 0.30 -12.96
N VAL A 86 10.24 0.42 -11.82
CA VAL A 86 9.31 -0.59 -11.30
C VAL A 86 7.89 -0.05 -11.35
N GLY A 87 7.07 -0.59 -12.24
CA GLY A 87 5.70 -0.11 -12.48
C GLY A 87 4.62 -1.06 -11.97
N PHE A 88 3.58 -0.49 -11.40
CA PHE A 88 2.39 -1.24 -10.99
C PHE A 88 1.15 -0.75 -11.74
N SER A 89 0.36 -1.69 -12.29
CA SER A 89 -0.90 -1.37 -12.96
C SER A 89 -1.82 -2.58 -12.91
N ARG A 90 -2.91 -2.53 -12.12
CA ARG A 90 -3.84 -3.66 -11.97
C ARG A 90 -4.30 -4.24 -13.31
N SER A 91 -4.84 -3.40 -14.18
CA SER A 91 -5.31 -3.80 -15.51
C SER A 91 -4.16 -3.99 -16.50
N GLY A 92 -3.04 -3.27 -16.29
CA GLY A 92 -1.98 -3.11 -17.27
C GLY A 92 -2.39 -2.36 -18.54
N GLU A 93 -3.51 -1.61 -18.46
CA GLU A 93 -4.10 -0.83 -19.57
C GLU A 93 -4.15 0.68 -19.28
N THR A 94 -3.62 1.14 -18.14
CA THR A 94 -3.58 2.56 -17.77
C THR A 94 -2.67 3.31 -18.74
N THR A 95 -3.21 4.31 -19.44
CA THR A 95 -2.53 5.02 -20.53
C THR A 95 -1.19 5.60 -20.12
N GLU A 96 -1.13 6.30 -18.98
CA GLU A 96 0.09 6.95 -18.52
C GLU A 96 1.19 5.92 -18.22
N SER A 97 0.85 4.82 -17.53
CA SER A 97 1.81 3.78 -17.18
C SER A 97 2.35 3.04 -18.41
N ILE A 98 1.50 2.79 -19.41
CA ILE A 98 1.90 2.20 -20.70
C ILE A 98 2.84 3.14 -21.45
N ASN A 99 2.50 4.44 -21.49
CA ASN A 99 3.30 5.41 -22.21
C ASN A 99 4.67 5.66 -21.57
N VAL A 100 4.78 5.58 -20.24
CA VAL A 100 6.08 5.58 -19.54
C VAL A 100 6.97 4.45 -20.06
N VAL A 101 6.45 3.21 -20.06
CA VAL A 101 7.24 2.05 -20.48
C VAL A 101 7.57 2.13 -21.97
N LYS A 102 6.62 2.53 -22.82
CA LYS A 102 6.89 2.74 -24.27
C LYS A 102 7.96 3.78 -24.52
N LEU A 103 7.92 4.92 -23.85
CA LEU A 103 8.85 6.02 -24.00
C LEU A 103 10.28 5.63 -23.61
N LEU A 104 10.40 4.77 -22.59
CA LEU A 104 11.69 4.38 -22.02
C LEU A 104 12.24 3.06 -22.59
N LYS A 105 11.45 2.31 -23.37
CA LYS A 105 11.80 0.98 -23.87
C LYS A 105 13.13 0.91 -24.64
N ASP A 106 13.39 1.91 -25.46
CA ASP A 106 14.57 1.92 -26.33
C ASP A 106 15.77 2.63 -25.69
N ARG A 107 15.66 3.09 -24.45
CA ARG A 107 16.78 3.69 -23.70
C ARG A 107 17.64 2.59 -23.08
N GLN A 108 18.86 2.41 -23.59
CA GLN A 108 19.79 1.35 -23.14
C GLN A 108 20.18 1.42 -21.65
N ASN A 109 19.99 2.57 -21.03
CA ASN A 109 20.31 2.81 -19.63
C ASN A 109 19.09 2.64 -18.69
N VAL A 110 17.94 2.19 -19.20
CA VAL A 110 16.71 1.96 -18.43
C VAL A 110 16.27 0.52 -18.60
N THR A 111 16.03 -0.16 -17.50
CA THR A 111 15.40 -1.47 -17.48
C THR A 111 14.04 -1.35 -16.81
N SER A 112 13.01 -1.94 -17.40
CA SER A 112 11.64 -1.88 -16.90
C SER A 112 11.18 -3.21 -16.32
N PHE A 113 10.63 -3.17 -15.11
CA PHE A 113 9.95 -4.29 -14.49
C PHE A 113 8.54 -3.89 -14.07
N THR A 114 7.53 -4.56 -14.58
CA THR A 114 6.14 -4.19 -14.30
C THR A 114 5.33 -5.32 -13.69
N PHE A 115 4.28 -4.93 -12.97
CA PHE A 115 3.33 -5.82 -12.30
C PHE A 115 1.92 -5.55 -12.82
N SER A 116 1.17 -6.62 -13.12
CA SER A 116 -0.27 -6.51 -13.36
C SER A 116 -1.04 -7.71 -12.81
N CYS A 117 -2.39 -7.64 -12.88
CA CYS A 117 -3.25 -8.76 -12.51
C CYS A 117 -3.94 -9.40 -13.74
N LYS A 118 -3.65 -8.89 -14.95
CA LYS A 118 -4.26 -9.35 -16.21
C LYS A 118 -3.21 -9.95 -17.13
N GLU A 119 -3.48 -11.16 -17.62
CA GLU A 119 -2.65 -11.80 -18.65
C GLU A 119 -2.77 -11.06 -20.00
N GLY A 120 -1.66 -10.97 -20.72
CA GLY A 120 -1.61 -10.35 -22.05
C GLY A 120 -1.92 -8.85 -22.06
N SER A 121 -1.76 -8.19 -20.90
CA SER A 121 -1.98 -6.74 -20.76
C SER A 121 -1.03 -5.94 -21.66
N THR A 122 -1.45 -4.74 -22.04
CA THR A 122 -0.65 -3.88 -22.95
C THR A 122 0.70 -3.52 -22.33
N ILE A 123 0.75 -3.18 -21.04
CA ILE A 123 2.01 -2.82 -20.37
C ILE A 123 3.04 -3.97 -20.44
N SER A 124 2.59 -5.24 -20.34
CA SER A 124 3.46 -6.41 -20.37
C SER A 124 4.19 -6.60 -21.70
N LYS A 125 3.62 -6.07 -22.81
CA LYS A 125 4.21 -6.18 -24.15
C LYS A 125 5.37 -5.22 -24.38
N PHE A 126 5.46 -4.18 -23.57
CA PHE A 126 6.48 -3.15 -23.70
C PHE A 126 7.54 -3.21 -22.59
N SER A 127 7.26 -3.90 -21.50
CA SER A 127 8.20 -4.08 -20.38
C SER A 127 9.27 -5.11 -20.70
N ASP A 128 10.50 -4.90 -20.20
CA ASP A 128 11.58 -5.88 -20.30
C ASP A 128 11.26 -7.11 -19.44
N TYR A 129 10.73 -6.85 -18.25
CA TYR A 129 10.27 -7.90 -17.31
C TYR A 129 8.86 -7.61 -16.84
N HIS A 130 8.08 -8.67 -16.65
CA HIS A 130 6.70 -8.54 -16.22
C HIS A 130 6.29 -9.68 -15.29
N PHE A 131 5.62 -9.34 -14.19
CA PHE A 131 5.01 -10.30 -13.29
C PHE A 131 3.48 -10.17 -13.28
N ILE A 132 2.80 -11.31 -13.40
CA ILE A 132 1.34 -11.36 -13.36
C ILE A 132 0.90 -11.94 -12.01
N CYS A 133 0.25 -11.13 -11.19
CA CYS A 133 -0.40 -11.58 -9.96
C CYS A 133 -1.68 -12.36 -10.30
N LYS A 134 -1.52 -13.62 -10.70
CA LYS A 134 -2.63 -14.50 -11.10
C LYS A 134 -3.59 -14.70 -9.93
N GLY A 135 -4.86 -14.45 -10.16
CA GLY A 135 -5.90 -14.58 -9.14
C GLY A 135 -6.09 -13.34 -8.25
N ALA A 136 -5.34 -12.26 -8.49
CA ALA A 136 -5.58 -10.97 -7.86
C ALA A 136 -6.50 -10.04 -8.69
N ALA A 137 -6.96 -10.48 -9.85
CA ALA A 137 -7.92 -9.73 -10.65
C ALA A 137 -9.27 -9.66 -9.91
N GLU A 138 -9.76 -8.47 -9.71
CA GLU A 138 -11.04 -8.19 -9.08
C GLU A 138 -11.99 -7.49 -10.06
N LYS A 139 -13.30 -7.69 -9.85
CA LYS A 139 -14.35 -7.08 -10.70
C LYS A 139 -14.71 -5.67 -10.26
N SER A 140 -14.43 -5.34 -9.01
CA SER A 140 -14.66 -4.00 -8.46
C SER A 140 -13.81 -2.95 -9.17
N ILE A 141 -14.34 -1.76 -9.32
CA ILE A 141 -13.57 -0.59 -9.77
C ILE A 141 -12.47 -0.28 -8.76
N VAL A 142 -12.78 -0.39 -7.48
CA VAL A 142 -11.85 -0.13 -6.38
C VAL A 142 -10.82 -1.26 -6.25
N MET A 143 -9.56 -0.90 -6.11
CA MET A 143 -8.47 -1.85 -5.86
C MET A 143 -8.45 -2.25 -4.38
N THR A 144 -8.55 -3.55 -4.11
CA THR A 144 -8.43 -4.15 -2.77
C THR A 144 -7.47 -5.34 -2.77
N VAL A 145 -7.89 -6.46 -3.31
CA VAL A 145 -7.07 -7.68 -3.43
C VAL A 145 -5.87 -7.44 -4.35
N SER A 146 -6.06 -6.77 -5.47
CA SER A 146 -4.99 -6.47 -6.43
C SER A 146 -3.91 -5.57 -5.83
N PHE A 147 -4.28 -4.54 -5.05
CA PHE A 147 -3.34 -3.68 -4.35
C PHE A 147 -2.40 -4.48 -3.46
N SER A 148 -2.97 -5.24 -2.52
CA SER A 148 -2.18 -5.99 -1.54
C SER A 148 -1.39 -7.13 -2.16
N SER A 149 -1.94 -7.78 -3.19
CA SER A 149 -1.28 -8.91 -3.85
C SER A 149 -0.07 -8.49 -4.69
N MET A 150 -0.15 -7.36 -5.40
CA MET A 150 1.02 -6.83 -6.12
C MET A 150 2.10 -6.36 -5.15
N LEU A 151 1.72 -5.74 -4.03
CA LEU A 151 2.67 -5.32 -3.00
C LEU A 151 3.38 -6.52 -2.34
N ILE A 152 2.62 -7.56 -1.97
CA ILE A 152 3.20 -8.82 -1.44
C ILE A 152 4.11 -9.48 -2.48
N ALA A 153 3.70 -9.53 -3.75
CA ALA A 153 4.52 -10.13 -4.81
C ALA A 153 5.89 -9.46 -4.89
N TYR A 154 5.90 -8.14 -4.93
CA TYR A 154 7.14 -7.35 -4.94
C TYR A 154 8.01 -7.62 -3.70
N CYS A 155 7.40 -7.54 -2.51
CA CYS A 155 8.12 -7.77 -1.26
C CYS A 155 8.70 -9.20 -1.17
N LEU A 156 7.96 -10.21 -1.62
CA LEU A 156 8.44 -11.59 -1.66
C LEU A 156 9.61 -11.78 -2.63
N MET A 157 9.55 -11.15 -3.81
CA MET A 157 10.64 -11.22 -4.79
C MET A 157 11.94 -10.66 -4.21
N LEU A 158 11.88 -9.48 -3.61
CA LEU A 158 13.05 -8.85 -3.01
C LEU A 158 13.57 -9.65 -1.80
N THR A 159 12.66 -10.15 -0.96
CA THR A 159 13.01 -10.99 0.19
C THR A 159 13.67 -12.31 -0.23
N LYS A 160 13.19 -12.93 -1.32
CA LYS A 160 13.76 -14.15 -1.91
C LYS A 160 15.15 -13.88 -2.47
N LEU A 161 15.32 -12.80 -3.22
CA LEU A 161 16.62 -12.36 -3.75
C LEU A 161 17.66 -12.23 -2.63
N LEU A 162 17.29 -11.60 -1.53
CA LEU A 162 18.17 -11.41 -0.38
C LEU A 162 18.34 -12.67 0.49
N ASN A 163 17.73 -13.80 0.09
CA ASN A 163 17.74 -15.08 0.81
C ASN A 163 17.36 -14.94 2.30
N ASN A 164 16.45 -14.02 2.63
CA ASN A 164 15.96 -13.81 3.99
C ASN A 164 14.86 -14.82 4.32
N LYS A 165 15.29 -16.01 4.76
CA LYS A 165 14.39 -17.14 5.06
C LYS A 165 13.40 -16.85 6.18
N ASP A 166 13.79 -16.08 7.20
CA ASP A 166 12.93 -15.72 8.33
C ASP A 166 11.76 -14.85 7.84
N MET A 167 12.05 -13.82 7.05
CA MET A 167 11.01 -12.95 6.49
C MET A 167 10.11 -13.69 5.49
N LEU A 168 10.66 -14.58 4.65
CA LEU A 168 9.87 -15.44 3.78
C LEU A 168 8.90 -16.33 4.56
N ASN A 169 9.36 -16.89 5.69
CA ASN A 169 8.50 -17.71 6.54
C ASN A 169 7.38 -16.88 7.20
N GLU A 170 7.65 -15.66 7.61
CA GLU A 170 6.62 -14.75 8.12
C GLU A 170 5.59 -14.37 7.05
N PHE A 171 6.01 -14.10 5.81
CA PHE A 171 5.07 -13.91 4.69
C PHE A 171 4.18 -15.13 4.44
N LYS A 172 4.72 -16.35 4.58
CA LYS A 172 3.94 -17.59 4.50
C LYS A 172 2.85 -17.63 5.58
N ASN A 173 3.21 -17.29 6.81
CA ASN A 173 2.31 -17.33 7.96
C ASN A 173 1.28 -16.19 7.93
N LEU A 174 1.58 -15.07 7.28
CA LEU A 174 0.70 -13.90 7.19
C LEU A 174 -0.69 -14.24 6.61
N SER A 175 -0.74 -15.05 5.55
CA SER A 175 -2.01 -15.44 4.94
C SER A 175 -2.83 -16.40 5.82
N ASN A 176 -2.19 -17.23 6.63
CA ASN A 176 -2.86 -18.09 7.59
C ASN A 176 -3.43 -17.25 8.73
N TYR A 177 -2.61 -16.37 9.30
CA TYR A 177 -3.04 -15.44 10.34
C TYR A 177 -4.26 -14.61 9.90
N LEU A 178 -4.21 -14.04 8.69
CA LEU A 178 -5.36 -13.28 8.18
C LEU A 178 -6.59 -14.18 8.00
N GLY A 179 -6.43 -15.40 7.48
CA GLY A 179 -7.53 -16.36 7.30
C GLY A 179 -8.23 -16.72 8.59
N GLU A 180 -7.49 -16.83 9.68
CA GLU A 180 -8.01 -17.15 11.01
C GLU A 180 -8.68 -15.95 11.70
N ASN A 181 -8.26 -14.72 11.37
CA ASN A 181 -8.66 -13.52 12.10
C ASN A 181 -9.55 -12.57 11.30
N ILE A 182 -9.78 -12.77 10.00
CA ILE A 182 -10.48 -11.79 9.14
C ILE A 182 -11.94 -11.53 9.60
N SER A 183 -12.65 -12.57 10.04
CA SER A 183 -14.03 -12.42 10.55
C SER A 183 -14.05 -11.57 11.82
N LYS A 184 -13.14 -11.84 12.76
CA LYS A 184 -13.01 -11.04 13.98
C LYS A 184 -12.64 -9.59 13.66
N LEU A 185 -11.70 -9.37 12.73
CA LEU A 185 -11.34 -8.01 12.31
C LEU A 185 -12.55 -7.26 11.72
N PHE A 186 -13.38 -7.96 10.95
CA PHE A 186 -14.60 -7.38 10.40
C PHE A 186 -15.57 -6.98 11.52
N ASP A 187 -15.85 -7.87 12.45
CA ASP A 187 -16.76 -7.62 13.58
C ASP A 187 -16.25 -6.47 14.47
N ASP A 188 -14.94 -6.44 14.75
CA ASP A 188 -14.33 -5.39 15.57
C ASP A 188 -14.44 -4.01 14.89
N VAL A 189 -14.19 -3.92 13.57
CA VAL A 189 -14.31 -2.67 12.82
C VAL A 189 -15.78 -2.25 12.71
N GLU A 190 -16.71 -3.18 12.45
CA GLU A 190 -18.13 -2.90 12.36
C GLU A 190 -18.66 -2.34 13.69
N TYR A 191 -18.35 -3.02 14.78
CA TYR A 191 -18.70 -2.57 16.12
C TYR A 191 -18.16 -1.16 16.43
N TYR A 192 -16.92 -0.89 16.02
CA TYR A 192 -16.30 0.42 16.21
C TYR A 192 -17.04 1.52 15.45
N ILE A 193 -17.38 1.27 14.19
CA ILE A 193 -18.11 2.22 13.34
C ILE A 193 -19.56 2.40 13.80
N ASP A 194 -20.18 1.35 14.35
CA ASP A 194 -21.55 1.43 14.88
C ASP A 194 -21.67 2.34 16.09
N LYS A 195 -20.66 2.36 16.93
CA LYS A 195 -20.62 3.21 18.11
C LYS A 195 -20.24 4.67 17.82
N ASN A 196 -19.68 4.94 16.64
CA ASN A 196 -19.10 6.23 16.35
C ASN A 196 -19.52 6.70 14.95
N ASN A 197 -20.00 7.94 14.84
CA ASN A 197 -20.33 8.53 13.55
C ASN A 197 -19.35 9.66 13.22
N PHE A 198 -18.30 9.31 12.50
CA PHE A 198 -17.28 10.28 12.06
C PHE A 198 -17.67 10.89 10.72
N SER A 199 -17.47 12.22 10.60
CA SER A 199 -17.69 12.99 9.39
C SER A 199 -16.41 13.12 8.53
N SER A 200 -15.23 12.97 9.15
CA SER A 200 -13.92 13.03 8.47
C SER A 200 -12.90 12.06 9.05
N TYR A 201 -11.94 11.68 8.22
CA TYR A 201 -10.89 10.73 8.57
C TYR A 201 -9.51 11.31 8.27
N PHE A 202 -8.59 11.14 9.20
CA PHE A 202 -7.18 11.49 9.05
C PHE A 202 -6.36 10.22 9.22
N VAL A 203 -5.63 9.82 8.18
CA VAL A 203 -4.81 8.62 8.22
C VAL A 203 -3.36 9.03 8.23
N VAL A 204 -2.65 8.62 9.26
CA VAL A 204 -1.29 9.07 9.52
C VAL A 204 -0.35 7.86 9.53
N GLY A 205 0.74 7.95 8.77
CA GLY A 205 1.72 6.88 8.68
C GLY A 205 3.11 7.39 8.37
N SER A 206 4.12 6.53 8.56
CA SER A 206 5.51 6.79 8.21
C SER A 206 6.13 5.61 7.50
N GLY A 207 7.12 5.86 6.66
CA GLY A 207 7.85 4.80 5.99
C GLY A 207 6.94 3.94 5.12
N PHE A 208 6.99 2.61 5.31
CA PHE A 208 6.12 1.67 4.62
C PHE A 208 4.63 1.99 4.81
N ASN A 209 4.25 2.40 6.01
CA ASN A 209 2.87 2.75 6.36
C ASN A 209 2.40 4.08 5.75
N TYR A 210 3.29 4.92 5.21
CA TYR A 210 2.83 6.14 4.53
C TYR A 210 2.07 5.81 3.24
N GLY A 211 2.60 4.91 2.40
CA GLY A 211 1.88 4.44 1.21
C GLY A 211 0.54 3.78 1.55
N LEU A 212 0.47 3.04 2.68
CA LEU A 212 -0.78 2.47 3.17
C LEU A 212 -1.75 3.54 3.70
N ALA A 213 -1.25 4.61 4.32
CA ALA A 213 -2.09 5.71 4.78
C ALA A 213 -2.72 6.48 3.61
N VAL A 214 -1.95 6.73 2.55
CA VAL A 214 -2.47 7.35 1.31
C VAL A 214 -3.51 6.44 0.63
N GLU A 215 -3.30 5.12 0.66
CA GLU A 215 -4.28 4.17 0.13
C GLU A 215 -5.56 4.10 0.97
N ALA A 216 -5.45 4.12 2.30
CA ALA A 216 -6.61 4.14 3.19
C ALA A 216 -7.45 5.41 2.99
N ASP A 217 -6.81 6.56 2.86
CA ASP A 217 -7.44 7.83 2.49
C ASP A 217 -8.18 7.72 1.14
N LEU A 218 -7.53 7.16 0.12
CA LEU A 218 -8.14 6.95 -1.19
C LEU A 218 -9.38 6.02 -1.09
N LYS A 219 -9.30 4.92 -0.34
CA LYS A 219 -10.44 3.99 -0.15
C LYS A 219 -11.63 4.68 0.50
N MET A 220 -11.41 5.54 1.49
CA MET A 220 -12.48 6.32 2.12
C MET A 220 -13.16 7.27 1.12
N LYS A 221 -12.39 7.92 0.27
CA LYS A 221 -12.90 8.83 -0.78
C LYS A 221 -13.67 8.07 -1.86
N GLU A 222 -13.08 7.01 -2.40
CA GLU A 222 -13.66 6.24 -3.51
C GLU A 222 -14.94 5.52 -3.09
N MET A 223 -14.85 4.72 -2.03
CA MET A 223 -15.95 3.83 -1.63
C MET A 223 -17.03 4.59 -0.89
N SER A 224 -16.69 5.29 0.21
CA SER A 224 -17.66 5.88 1.10
C SER A 224 -17.98 7.35 0.82
N GLN A 225 -17.30 7.98 -0.14
CA GLN A 225 -17.45 9.42 -0.43
C GLN A 225 -17.39 10.27 0.85
N THR A 226 -16.47 9.91 1.74
CA THR A 226 -16.26 10.61 3.01
C THR A 226 -14.97 11.42 2.94
N PRO A 227 -14.96 12.68 3.38
CA PRO A 227 -13.75 13.47 3.50
C PRO A 227 -12.67 12.71 4.27
N SER A 228 -11.54 12.53 3.65
CA SER A 228 -10.41 11.83 4.23
C SER A 228 -9.11 12.46 3.78
N TYR A 229 -8.08 12.37 4.59
CA TYR A 229 -6.79 13.02 4.38
C TYR A 229 -5.67 12.11 4.91
N SER A 230 -4.55 12.08 4.20
CA SER A 230 -3.37 11.31 4.61
C SER A 230 -2.17 12.20 4.81
N TYR A 231 -1.38 11.91 5.84
CA TYR A 231 -0.20 12.68 6.18
C TYR A 231 0.93 11.80 6.70
N HIS A 232 2.16 12.29 6.53
CA HIS A 232 3.28 11.77 7.31
C HIS A 232 3.08 12.10 8.80
N LEU A 233 3.54 11.19 9.66
CA LEU A 233 3.27 11.22 11.10
C LEU A 233 3.56 12.59 11.74
N TYR A 234 4.71 13.18 11.45
CA TYR A 234 5.07 14.47 12.07
C TYR A 234 4.59 15.69 11.26
N GLU A 235 4.49 15.55 9.93
CA GLU A 235 3.98 16.63 9.06
C GLU A 235 2.51 16.99 9.38
N PHE A 236 1.78 16.04 9.97
CA PHE A 236 0.42 16.28 10.45
C PHE A 236 0.34 17.46 11.44
N ASN A 237 1.37 17.70 12.24
CA ASN A 237 1.42 18.79 13.20
C ASN A 237 1.68 20.16 12.57
N HIS A 238 2.17 20.21 11.32
CA HIS A 238 2.55 21.43 10.64
C HIS A 238 1.40 22.03 9.79
N GLY A 239 0.22 22.16 10.41
CA GLY A 239 -0.97 22.79 9.81
C GLY A 239 -2.18 21.86 9.72
N PRO A 240 -2.09 20.63 9.16
CA PRO A 240 -3.24 19.76 8.94
C PRO A 240 -4.10 19.48 10.16
N LYS A 241 -3.52 19.41 11.35
CA LYS A 241 -4.23 19.22 12.62
C LYS A 241 -5.29 20.31 12.91
N SER A 242 -5.22 21.47 12.27
CA SER A 242 -6.21 22.53 12.41
C SER A 242 -7.61 22.13 11.92
N LEU A 243 -7.71 21.09 11.10
CA LEU A 243 -8.98 20.56 10.59
C LEU A 243 -9.64 19.56 11.55
N ILE A 244 -8.93 19.15 12.60
CA ILE A 244 -9.43 18.18 13.57
C ILE A 244 -10.53 18.79 14.44
N ASN A 245 -11.57 17.96 14.66
CA ASN A 245 -12.65 18.27 15.56
C ASN A 245 -13.22 16.96 16.18
N LYS A 246 -14.21 17.08 17.04
CA LYS A 246 -14.84 15.94 17.75
C LYS A 246 -15.54 14.90 16.84
N GLU A 247 -15.82 15.26 15.59
CA GLU A 247 -16.39 14.36 14.58
C GLU A 247 -15.32 13.74 13.67
N SER A 248 -14.06 13.96 13.96
CA SER A 248 -12.94 13.41 13.24
C SER A 248 -12.48 12.09 13.86
N LEU A 249 -11.98 11.18 13.02
CA LEU A 249 -11.22 10.00 13.44
C LEU A 249 -9.81 10.08 12.90
N CYS A 250 -8.83 9.98 13.78
CA CYS A 250 -7.43 9.85 13.38
C CYS A 250 -7.00 8.38 13.46
N LEU A 251 -6.73 7.78 12.30
CA LEU A 251 -6.09 6.46 12.19
C LEU A 251 -4.58 6.64 12.18
N ILE A 252 -3.89 6.04 13.13
CA ILE A 252 -2.43 6.08 13.18
C ILE A 252 -1.90 4.68 12.89
N LEU A 253 -1.25 4.54 11.72
CA LEU A 253 -0.61 3.30 11.32
C LEU A 253 0.80 3.28 11.89
N THR A 254 1.00 2.44 12.91
CA THR A 254 2.25 2.43 13.69
C THR A 254 3.27 1.42 13.17
N LEU A 255 4.56 1.78 13.29
CA LEU A 255 5.70 0.87 13.25
C LEU A 255 6.40 0.96 14.60
N SER A 256 6.98 -0.14 15.10
CA SER A 256 7.66 -0.18 16.42
C SER A 256 8.71 0.94 16.57
N LYS A 257 9.44 1.24 15.51
CA LYS A 257 10.46 2.32 15.51
C LYS A 257 9.90 3.74 15.51
N SER A 258 8.62 3.92 15.15
CA SER A 258 7.98 5.25 15.07
C SER A 258 7.36 5.72 16.38
N LEU A 259 7.49 4.93 17.46
CA LEU A 259 6.87 5.22 18.76
C LEU A 259 7.44 6.45 19.45
N PHE A 260 8.70 6.78 19.19
CA PHE A 260 9.30 8.00 19.74
C PHE A 260 8.51 9.23 19.26
N LYS A 261 7.95 9.97 20.19
CA LYS A 261 7.08 11.14 19.98
C LYS A 261 5.67 10.86 19.39
N THR A 262 5.31 9.64 19.01
CA THR A 262 3.93 9.33 18.61
C THR A 262 2.95 9.61 19.75
N GLU A 263 3.34 9.40 20.99
CA GLU A 263 2.54 9.70 22.17
C GLU A 263 2.18 11.19 22.28
N GLU A 264 3.12 12.08 21.96
CA GLU A 264 2.88 13.54 22.00
C GLU A 264 1.83 13.93 20.95
N ILE A 265 1.93 13.38 19.74
CA ILE A 265 0.97 13.61 18.66
C ILE A 265 -0.41 13.10 19.06
N ILE A 266 -0.49 11.89 19.63
CA ILE A 266 -1.75 11.31 20.10
C ILE A 266 -2.39 12.19 21.16
N LYS A 267 -1.63 12.63 22.17
CA LYS A 267 -2.12 13.53 23.21
C LYS A 267 -2.65 14.83 22.63
N GLU A 268 -1.96 15.38 21.65
CA GLU A 268 -2.38 16.61 20.97
C GLU A 268 -3.69 16.42 20.20
N ILE A 269 -3.82 15.34 19.42
CA ILE A 269 -5.04 14.99 18.69
C ILE A 269 -6.23 14.81 19.64
N LEU A 270 -6.00 14.13 20.77
CA LEU A 270 -7.02 13.93 21.80
C LEU A 270 -7.46 15.25 22.44
N ASN A 271 -6.52 16.18 22.70
CA ASN A 271 -6.80 17.50 23.25
C ASN A 271 -7.63 18.36 22.27
N LEU A 272 -7.52 18.11 20.95
CA LEU A 272 -8.36 18.76 19.93
C LEU A 272 -9.76 18.13 19.83
N GLY A 273 -10.04 17.07 20.62
CA GLY A 273 -11.34 16.44 20.74
C GLY A 273 -11.62 15.29 19.77
N SER A 274 -10.68 14.94 18.91
CA SER A 274 -10.81 13.78 18.01
C SER A 274 -10.64 12.47 18.77
N LYS A 275 -11.19 11.38 18.21
CA LYS A 275 -10.82 10.02 18.59
C LYS A 275 -9.60 9.57 17.83
N VAL A 276 -8.83 8.68 18.42
CA VAL A 276 -7.65 8.05 17.83
C VAL A 276 -7.88 6.55 17.73
N LEU A 277 -7.66 6.00 16.56
CA LEU A 277 -7.63 4.57 16.31
C LEU A 277 -6.18 4.16 15.98
N LEU A 278 -5.56 3.43 16.88
CA LEU A 278 -4.24 2.88 16.67
C LEU A 278 -4.34 1.54 15.96
N VAL A 279 -3.64 1.43 14.84
CA VAL A 279 -3.61 0.22 14.01
C VAL A 279 -2.18 -0.27 13.92
N GLY A 280 -1.90 -1.47 14.42
CA GLY A 280 -0.55 -2.05 14.40
C GLY A 280 -0.15 -2.80 15.67
N SER A 281 1.07 -2.60 16.17
CA SER A 281 1.67 -3.37 17.27
C SER A 281 1.18 -2.92 18.64
N LYS A 282 1.06 -3.90 19.57
CA LYS A 282 0.78 -3.67 21.01
C LYS A 282 1.92 -3.05 21.82
N ASP A 283 3.11 -2.91 21.24
CA ASP A 283 4.29 -2.39 21.95
C ASP A 283 4.16 -0.90 22.32
N ILE A 284 2.96 -0.36 22.19
CA ILE A 284 2.63 1.02 22.53
C ILE A 284 2.06 1.03 23.96
N SER A 285 2.90 1.30 24.93
CA SER A 285 2.48 1.61 26.31
C SER A 285 1.94 3.05 26.40
N ILE A 286 0.94 3.37 25.58
CA ILE A 286 0.32 4.69 25.62
C ILE A 286 -0.68 4.72 26.76
N VAL A 287 -0.62 5.81 27.50
CA VAL A 287 -1.50 6.18 28.61
C VAL A 287 -2.95 5.83 28.29
N ASP A 288 -3.56 5.07 29.19
CA ASP A 288 -4.96 4.67 29.17
C ASP A 288 -5.87 5.93 29.01
N SER A 289 -6.32 6.15 27.80
CA SER A 289 -7.26 7.25 27.48
C SER A 289 -8.54 6.65 26.94
N LYS A 290 -9.67 7.06 27.51
CA LYS A 290 -11.01 6.65 27.07
C LYS A 290 -11.34 7.00 25.61
N ASN A 291 -10.49 7.78 24.96
CA ASN A 291 -10.66 8.24 23.58
C ASN A 291 -9.67 7.58 22.61
N ILE A 292 -8.88 6.62 23.08
CA ILE A 292 -7.99 5.82 22.24
C ILE A 292 -8.60 4.43 22.11
N ASP A 293 -8.89 4.04 20.90
CA ASP A 293 -9.30 2.69 20.56
C ASP A 293 -8.15 1.97 19.82
N TYR A 294 -8.08 0.67 19.97
CA TYR A 294 -7.02 -0.16 19.41
C TYR A 294 -7.61 -1.21 18.50
N LEU A 295 -7.21 -1.23 17.25
CA LEU A 295 -7.34 -2.39 16.37
C LEU A 295 -5.97 -3.01 16.21
N LEU A 296 -5.63 -3.85 17.16
CA LEU A 296 -4.30 -4.46 17.23
C LEU A 296 -4.32 -5.83 16.58
N SER A 297 -3.30 -6.08 15.79
CA SER A 297 -2.97 -7.46 15.47
C SER A 297 -2.15 -8.03 16.63
N ASP A 298 -2.70 -9.02 17.33
CA ASP A 298 -1.95 -9.87 18.28
C ASP A 298 -0.97 -10.79 17.55
N SER A 299 -0.36 -10.31 16.47
CA SER A 299 0.53 -11.11 15.67
C SER A 299 1.92 -11.15 16.30
N ASN A 300 2.48 -12.34 16.44
CA ASN A 300 3.85 -12.57 16.90
C ASN A 300 4.89 -12.41 15.78
N PHE A 301 4.59 -11.63 14.73
CA PHE A 301 5.55 -11.36 13.67
C PHE A 301 6.70 -10.48 14.18
N LYS A 302 7.93 -10.84 13.80
CA LYS A 302 9.15 -10.09 14.17
C LYS A 302 9.34 -8.84 13.34
N PHE A 303 8.96 -8.90 12.04
CA PHE A 303 9.17 -7.80 11.11
C PHE A 303 7.98 -6.85 11.09
N ASP A 304 8.19 -5.60 11.46
CA ASP A 304 7.15 -4.56 11.47
C ASP A 304 6.44 -4.41 10.12
N ILE A 305 7.18 -4.56 9.02
CA ILE A 305 6.62 -4.49 7.68
C ILE A 305 5.60 -5.62 7.44
N ILE A 306 5.84 -6.82 7.98
CA ILE A 306 4.86 -7.92 7.89
C ILE A 306 3.60 -7.58 8.68
N LYS A 307 3.76 -7.01 9.90
CA LYS A 307 2.62 -6.51 10.69
C LYS A 307 1.82 -5.47 9.93
N SER A 308 2.48 -4.61 9.16
CA SER A 308 1.83 -3.55 8.38
C SER A 308 0.88 -4.08 7.30
N PHE A 309 1.10 -5.29 6.77
CA PHE A 309 0.15 -5.91 5.84
C PHE A 309 -1.21 -6.20 6.46
N ILE A 310 -1.28 -6.40 7.79
CA ILE A 310 -2.55 -6.60 8.50
C ILE A 310 -3.37 -5.31 8.58
N ASN A 311 -2.73 -4.15 8.47
CA ASN A 311 -3.42 -2.87 8.43
C ASN A 311 -4.27 -2.73 7.16
N ILE A 312 -3.89 -3.41 6.06
CA ILE A 312 -4.58 -3.30 4.77
C ILE A 312 -6.04 -3.74 4.85
N PRO A 313 -6.38 -4.97 5.29
CA PRO A 313 -7.79 -5.35 5.45
C PRO A 313 -8.54 -4.46 6.43
N ILE A 314 -7.90 -3.94 7.47
CA ILE A 314 -8.58 -3.09 8.47
C ILE A 314 -9.14 -1.82 7.82
N PHE A 315 -8.34 -1.06 7.08
CA PHE A 315 -8.82 0.16 6.44
C PHE A 315 -9.76 -0.13 5.25
N GLN A 316 -9.60 -1.27 4.57
CA GLN A 316 -10.53 -1.70 3.51
C GLN A 316 -11.91 -2.04 4.09
N ILE A 317 -11.96 -2.78 5.18
CA ILE A 317 -13.20 -3.11 5.91
C ILE A 317 -13.86 -1.83 6.42
N LEU A 318 -13.08 -0.91 7.01
CA LEU A 318 -13.57 0.38 7.50
C LEU A 318 -14.25 1.18 6.38
N ALA A 319 -13.59 1.32 5.23
CA ALA A 319 -14.17 2.00 4.07
C ALA A 319 -15.42 1.28 3.55
N TYR A 320 -15.41 -0.06 3.50
CA TYR A 320 -16.54 -0.88 3.07
C TYR A 320 -17.76 -0.68 3.97
N ILE A 321 -17.60 -0.82 5.29
CA ILE A 321 -18.70 -0.67 6.26
C ILE A 321 -19.30 0.74 6.17
N LYS A 322 -18.43 1.77 6.11
CA LYS A 322 -18.91 3.15 5.96
C LYS A 322 -19.70 3.35 4.67
N THR A 323 -19.31 2.66 3.59
CA THR A 323 -19.99 2.69 2.29
C THR A 323 -21.40 2.08 2.39
N ILE A 324 -21.51 0.88 2.98
CA ILE A 324 -22.80 0.20 3.16
C ILE A 324 -23.74 1.02 4.03
N LYS A 325 -23.23 1.62 5.12
CA LYS A 325 -24.02 2.49 6.00
C LYS A 325 -24.54 3.75 5.33
N LYS A 326 -23.88 4.21 4.28
CA LYS A 326 -24.33 5.32 3.44
C LYS A 326 -25.23 4.88 2.27
N ASN A 327 -25.58 3.59 2.17
CA ASN A 327 -26.33 3.00 1.06
C ASN A 327 -25.65 3.24 -0.32
N LEU A 328 -24.32 3.26 -0.34
CA LEU A 328 -23.52 3.36 -1.56
C LEU A 328 -23.07 1.97 -2.04
N ASN A 329 -22.73 1.88 -3.31
CA ASN A 329 -22.19 0.63 -3.89
C ASN A 329 -20.66 0.65 -3.85
N PRO A 330 -20.00 -0.21 -3.06
CA PRO A 330 -18.55 -0.24 -2.94
C PRO A 330 -17.83 -0.69 -4.23
N ASP A 331 -18.51 -1.45 -5.09
CA ASP A 331 -17.93 -1.97 -6.33
C ASP A 331 -18.05 -1.00 -7.52
N LYS A 332 -18.97 -0.03 -7.42
CA LYS A 332 -19.22 0.97 -8.45
C LYS A 332 -19.30 2.37 -7.84
N PRO A 333 -18.17 2.92 -7.39
CA PRO A 333 -18.12 4.26 -6.86
C PRO A 333 -18.49 5.30 -7.93
N LYS A 334 -19.09 6.40 -7.49
CA LYS A 334 -19.55 7.47 -8.37
C LYS A 334 -18.36 8.14 -9.08
N ASN A 335 -18.53 8.42 -10.37
CA ASN A 335 -17.57 9.14 -11.22
C ASN A 335 -16.21 8.43 -11.40
N LEU A 336 -16.15 7.12 -11.23
CA LEU A 336 -14.94 6.33 -11.45
C LEU A 336 -15.17 5.23 -12.46
N ASP A 337 -14.14 4.95 -13.27
CA ASP A 337 -14.08 3.87 -14.23
C ASP A 337 -13.01 2.83 -13.84
N TYR A 338 -13.17 1.60 -14.33
CA TYR A 338 -12.26 0.50 -14.01
C TYR A 338 -10.82 0.75 -14.46
N THR A 339 -10.67 1.42 -15.59
CA THR A 339 -9.36 1.79 -16.16
C THR A 339 -9.48 3.17 -16.78
N MET A 340 -8.57 4.06 -16.40
CA MET A 340 -8.47 5.36 -17.07
C MET A 340 -7.72 5.17 -18.40
N VAL A 341 -8.41 5.44 -19.48
CA VAL A 341 -7.86 5.52 -20.85
C VAL A 341 -8.05 6.95 -21.31
N ILE A 342 -6.97 7.68 -21.50
CA ILE A 342 -6.95 9.08 -21.95
C ILE A 342 -6.48 9.12 -23.40
#